data_3b5232f2b906727d8040c900066642f5
#
_entry.id   3b5232f2b906727d8040c900066642f5
#
_cell.length_a   1.000
_cell.length_b   1.000
_cell.length_c   1.000
_cell.angle_alpha   90.00
_cell.angle_beta   90.00
_cell.angle_gamma   90.00
#
_symmetry.space_group_name_H-M   'P 1'
#
loop_
_entity.id
_entity.type
_entity.pdbx_description
1 polymer ?
#
loop_
_entity_poly.entity_id
_entity_poly.type
_entity_poly.pdbx_seq_one_letter_code
_entity_poly.pdbx_strand_id
1 'polypeptide(L)'
;MPSNVVYKISGEHVRIEQQTQMGKQVILFDTLSLMKTIVINQNGQELAIQLKMEVDSNLKIKTTQLEDSLKIFGFTCHKVLWNSYDEKTSSNSYADIYYTNEIASGYMENFEKLTGFPLKYTLVSSGIESTYESIHVTRKKLNPSIFKIDKKTPMYTFEEFKSLMSK
;
A
#
# COMPACT_ATOMS: atom_id res chain seq x y z
N MET A 1 -9.96 9.41 -1.63
CA MET A 1 -8.72 8.64 -1.86
C MET A 1 -7.63 9.59 -2.32
N PRO A 2 -6.33 9.33 -2.07
CA PRO A 2 -5.25 10.18 -2.56
C PRO A 2 -5.20 10.15 -4.09
N SER A 3 -4.96 11.31 -4.71
CA SER A 3 -4.88 11.45 -6.17
C SER A 3 -3.55 10.99 -6.75
N ASN A 4 -2.48 11.09 -5.97
CA ASN A 4 -1.13 10.66 -6.35
C ASN A 4 -0.48 9.90 -5.21
N VAL A 5 0.09 8.74 -5.52
CA VAL A 5 0.81 7.90 -4.58
C VAL A 5 2.16 7.54 -5.17
N VAL A 6 3.23 7.73 -4.41
CA VAL A 6 4.60 7.40 -4.83
C VAL A 6 5.12 6.26 -4.00
N TYR A 7 5.46 5.15 -4.64
CA TYR A 7 6.11 3.99 -4.02
C TYR A 7 7.62 4.05 -4.24
N LYS A 8 8.39 3.89 -3.18
CA LYS A 8 9.85 3.70 -3.20
C LYS A 8 10.13 2.37 -2.53
N ILE A 9 10.71 1.43 -3.27
CA ILE A 9 10.87 0.03 -2.86
C ILE A 9 12.35 -0.34 -2.94
N SER A 10 12.88 -0.96 -1.89
CA SER A 10 14.24 -1.47 -1.85
C SER A 10 14.33 -2.67 -0.90
N GLY A 11 14.46 -3.89 -1.48
CA GLY A 11 14.40 -5.13 -0.70
C GLY A 11 13.07 -5.24 0.04
N GLU A 12 13.14 -5.48 1.34
CA GLU A 12 11.99 -5.58 2.26
C GLU A 12 11.36 -4.23 2.63
N HIS A 13 12.03 -3.12 2.33
CA HIS A 13 11.59 -1.80 2.76
C HIS A 13 10.75 -1.09 1.69
N VAL A 14 9.64 -0.56 2.12
CA VAL A 14 8.72 0.25 1.30
C VAL A 14 8.51 1.61 1.94
N ARG A 15 8.58 2.65 1.13
CA ARG A 15 8.14 3.99 1.49
C ARG A 15 7.04 4.43 0.53
N ILE A 16 5.89 4.77 1.06
CA ILE A 16 4.75 5.29 0.32
C ILE A 16 4.56 6.75 0.71
N GLU A 17 4.52 7.62 -0.27
CA GLU A 17 4.24 9.05 -0.06
C GLU A 17 2.93 9.41 -0.74
N GLN A 18 2.04 10.05 0.00
CA GLN A 18 0.73 10.46 -0.51
C GLN A 18 0.27 11.76 0.11
N GLN A 19 -0.55 12.50 -0.64
CA GLN A 19 -1.25 13.67 -0.14
C GLN A 19 -2.67 13.25 0.26
N THR A 20 -3.05 13.53 1.49
CA THR A 20 -4.40 13.28 2.03
C THR A 20 -5.05 14.59 2.44
N GLN A 21 -6.31 14.54 2.85
CA GLN A 21 -7.00 15.71 3.44
C GLN A 21 -6.35 16.18 4.75
N MET A 22 -5.65 15.29 5.45
CA MET A 22 -4.94 15.59 6.69
C MET A 22 -3.50 16.09 6.46
N GLY A 23 -3.11 16.31 5.19
CA GLY A 23 -1.77 16.75 4.82
C GLY A 23 -0.92 15.66 4.16
N LYS A 24 0.39 15.90 4.09
CA LYS A 24 1.34 14.92 3.56
C LYS A 24 1.50 13.76 4.53
N GLN A 25 1.30 12.55 4.01
CA GLN A 25 1.48 11.31 4.75
C GLN A 25 2.62 10.50 4.13
N VAL A 26 3.45 9.94 4.97
CA VAL A 26 4.49 8.97 4.60
C VAL A 26 4.23 7.68 5.36
N ILE A 27 4.19 6.56 4.63
CA ILE A 27 4.07 5.23 5.23
C ILE A 27 5.39 4.51 4.97
N LEU A 28 6.02 4.04 6.03
CA LEU A 28 7.14 3.12 5.98
C LEU A 28 6.64 1.73 6.36
N PHE A 29 6.96 0.75 5.53
CA PHE A 29 6.56 -0.63 5.75
C PHE A 29 7.75 -1.56 5.52
N ASP A 30 7.90 -2.51 6.43
CA ASP A 30 8.89 -3.58 6.35
C ASP A 30 8.14 -4.91 6.17
N THR A 31 8.35 -5.55 5.03
CA THR A 31 7.60 -6.77 4.64
C THR A 31 8.02 -8.01 5.42
N LEU A 32 9.20 -8.02 6.06
CA LEU A 32 9.66 -9.15 6.88
C LEU A 32 9.12 -9.08 8.30
N SER A 33 9.24 -7.91 8.94
CA SER A 33 8.75 -7.73 10.31
C SER A 33 7.26 -7.43 10.39
N LEU A 34 6.63 -7.13 9.23
CA LEU A 34 5.25 -6.65 9.12
C LEU A 34 4.99 -5.38 9.96
N MET A 35 6.03 -4.58 10.17
CA MET A 35 5.92 -3.31 10.88
C MET A 35 5.61 -2.19 9.92
N LYS A 36 4.56 -1.46 10.22
CA LYS A 36 4.11 -0.28 9.49
C LYS A 36 4.25 0.94 10.38
N THR A 37 4.83 2.00 9.84
CA THR A 37 4.89 3.28 10.52
C THR A 37 4.29 4.35 9.63
N ILE A 38 3.28 5.04 10.14
CA ILE A 38 2.60 6.15 9.45
C ILE A 38 3.14 7.44 10.03
N VAL A 39 3.80 8.25 9.19
CA VAL A 39 4.27 9.58 9.55
C VAL A 39 3.28 10.61 8.98
N ILE A 40 2.72 11.41 9.85
CA ILE A 40 1.77 12.48 9.51
C ILE A 40 2.45 13.81 9.77
N ASN A 41 2.43 14.70 8.79
CA ASN A 41 2.84 16.09 8.95
C ASN A 41 1.59 16.97 8.98
N GLN A 42 1.33 17.58 10.13
CA GLN A 42 0.23 18.50 10.31
C GLN A 42 0.78 19.83 10.84
N ASN A 43 0.60 20.92 10.10
CA ASN A 43 1.05 22.26 10.49
C ASN A 43 2.57 22.35 10.81
N GLY A 44 3.40 21.59 10.09
CA GLY A 44 4.85 21.58 10.31
C GLY A 44 5.33 20.72 11.48
N GLN A 45 4.41 20.09 12.22
CA GLN A 45 4.75 19.09 13.23
C GLN A 45 4.59 17.69 12.67
N GLU A 46 5.64 16.89 12.79
CA GLU A 46 5.62 15.48 12.42
C GLU A 46 5.39 14.61 13.65
N LEU A 47 4.52 13.61 13.49
CA LEU A 47 4.35 12.52 14.43
C LEU A 47 4.35 11.18 13.68
N ALA A 48 4.79 10.14 14.33
CA ALA A 48 4.82 8.79 13.79
C ALA A 48 3.95 7.85 14.62
N ILE A 49 3.17 7.02 13.94
CA ILE A 49 2.32 6.00 14.56
C ILE A 49 2.82 4.65 14.08
N GLN A 50 3.24 3.81 15.01
CA GLN A 50 3.73 2.46 14.71
C GLN A 50 2.65 1.43 14.99
N LEU A 51 2.44 0.51 14.03
CA LEU A 51 1.52 -0.59 14.17
C LEU A 51 2.12 -1.86 13.53
N LYS A 52 1.78 -3.00 14.09
CA LYS A 52 2.09 -4.29 13.50
C LYS A 52 0.93 -4.70 12.61
N MET A 53 1.25 -5.09 11.38
CA MET A 53 0.25 -5.63 10.47
C MET A 53 -0.06 -7.08 10.87
N GLU A 54 -1.33 -7.39 10.93
CA GLU A 54 -1.81 -8.75 11.16
C GLU A 54 -2.47 -9.25 9.88
N VAL A 55 -2.31 -10.54 9.61
CA VAL A 55 -3.05 -11.18 8.52
C VAL A 55 -4.52 -11.28 8.95
N ASP A 56 -5.40 -10.65 8.20
CA ASP A 56 -6.84 -10.74 8.51
C ASP A 56 -7.37 -12.11 8.12
N SER A 57 -7.64 -12.95 9.12
CA SER A 57 -8.18 -14.29 8.94
C SER A 57 -9.63 -14.31 8.40
N ASN A 58 -10.35 -13.18 8.47
CA ASN A 58 -11.72 -13.06 7.97
C ASN A 58 -11.77 -12.71 6.48
N LEU A 59 -10.62 -12.36 5.90
CA LEU A 59 -10.55 -11.96 4.50
C LEU A 59 -10.35 -13.19 3.60
N LYS A 60 -11.39 -13.52 2.83
CA LYS A 60 -11.34 -14.59 1.81
C LYS A 60 -11.00 -13.98 0.47
N ILE A 61 -9.85 -14.40 -0.09
CA ILE A 61 -9.35 -13.88 -1.36
C ILE A 61 -9.35 -14.98 -2.41
N LYS A 62 -9.89 -14.65 -3.58
CA LYS A 62 -9.85 -15.46 -4.79
C LYS A 62 -9.22 -14.67 -5.92
N THR A 63 -8.25 -15.27 -6.61
CA THR A 63 -7.64 -14.71 -7.82
C THR A 63 -7.91 -15.62 -9.00
N THR A 64 -8.17 -15.02 -10.17
CA THR A 64 -8.36 -15.75 -11.44
C THR A 64 -7.44 -15.11 -12.47
N GLN A 65 -6.41 -15.86 -12.89
CA GLN A 65 -5.48 -15.44 -13.93
C GLN A 65 -6.17 -15.40 -15.28
N LEU A 66 -5.91 -14.36 -16.07
CA LEU A 66 -6.40 -14.23 -17.44
C LEU A 66 -5.22 -14.32 -18.43
N GLU A 67 -5.51 -14.71 -19.65
CA GLU A 67 -4.49 -14.81 -20.74
C GLU A 67 -4.13 -13.44 -21.35
N ASP A 68 -4.59 -12.35 -20.76
CA ASP A 68 -4.33 -11.00 -21.22
C ASP A 68 -3.03 -10.46 -20.61
N SER A 69 -2.25 -9.75 -21.41
CA SER A 69 -1.00 -9.13 -20.99
C SER A 69 -0.73 -7.82 -21.74
N LEU A 70 -0.04 -6.91 -21.09
CA LEU A 70 0.41 -5.66 -21.72
C LEU A 70 1.75 -5.20 -21.14
N LYS A 71 2.43 -4.28 -21.83
CA LYS A 71 3.65 -3.66 -21.33
C LYS A 71 3.34 -2.28 -20.73
N ILE A 72 3.77 -2.07 -19.48
CA ILE A 72 3.68 -0.78 -18.76
C ILE A 72 5.10 -0.39 -18.35
N PHE A 73 5.62 0.72 -18.86
CA PHE A 73 6.99 1.22 -18.61
C PHE A 73 8.09 0.16 -18.82
N GLY A 74 7.92 -0.72 -19.84
CA GLY A 74 8.85 -1.80 -20.15
C GLY A 74 8.68 -3.08 -19.32
N PHE A 75 7.84 -3.08 -18.29
CA PHE A 75 7.49 -4.27 -17.53
C PHE A 75 6.42 -5.08 -18.26
N THR A 76 6.59 -6.40 -18.31
CA THR A 76 5.52 -7.28 -18.77
C THR A 76 4.51 -7.48 -17.64
N CYS A 77 3.27 -7.08 -17.90
CA CYS A 77 2.17 -7.17 -16.92
C CYS A 77 1.15 -8.21 -17.37
N HIS A 78 0.75 -9.05 -16.44
CA HIS A 78 -0.30 -10.05 -16.62
C HIS A 78 -1.60 -9.59 -15.95
N LYS A 79 -2.73 -9.95 -16.52
CA LYS A 79 -4.04 -9.61 -15.99
C LYS A 79 -4.54 -10.66 -15.02
N VAL A 80 -5.08 -10.21 -13.90
CA VAL A 80 -5.76 -11.04 -12.92
C VAL A 80 -7.05 -10.38 -12.46
N LEU A 81 -8.10 -11.17 -12.28
CA LEU A 81 -9.27 -10.78 -11.52
C LEU A 81 -9.02 -11.13 -10.06
N TRP A 82 -9.13 -10.14 -9.21
CA TRP A 82 -8.98 -10.28 -7.76
C TRP A 82 -10.31 -10.01 -7.09
N ASN A 83 -10.68 -10.87 -6.16
CA ASN A 83 -11.92 -10.76 -5.41
C ASN A 83 -11.62 -11.01 -3.93
N SER A 84 -12.11 -10.17 -3.06
CA SER A 84 -12.06 -10.39 -1.62
C SER A 84 -13.45 -10.29 -1.01
N TYR A 85 -13.69 -11.15 -0.04
CA TYR A 85 -14.87 -11.12 0.81
C TYR A 85 -14.41 -11.04 2.26
N ASP A 86 -14.83 -9.98 2.95
CA ASP A 86 -14.61 -9.81 4.37
C ASP A 86 -15.82 -10.37 5.14
N GLU A 87 -15.62 -11.47 5.86
CA GLU A 87 -16.67 -12.14 6.64
C GLU A 87 -17.19 -11.28 7.80
N LYS A 88 -16.33 -10.41 8.36
CA LYS A 88 -16.70 -9.58 9.51
C LYS A 88 -17.65 -8.45 9.12
N THR A 89 -17.44 -7.86 7.96
CA THR A 89 -18.26 -6.73 7.47
C THR A 89 -19.28 -7.16 6.42
N SER A 90 -19.22 -8.42 5.96
CA SER A 90 -20.02 -8.95 4.85
C SER A 90 -19.87 -8.12 3.57
N SER A 91 -18.68 -7.57 3.34
CA SER A 91 -18.39 -6.73 2.20
C SER A 91 -17.55 -7.45 1.14
N ASN A 92 -17.86 -7.14 -0.14
CA ASN A 92 -17.09 -7.61 -1.29
C ASN A 92 -16.29 -6.47 -1.90
N SER A 93 -15.09 -6.80 -2.36
CA SER A 93 -14.30 -5.93 -3.23
C SER A 93 -13.80 -6.72 -4.43
N TYR A 94 -13.77 -6.08 -5.59
CA TYR A 94 -13.36 -6.68 -6.86
C TYR A 94 -12.32 -5.78 -7.51
N ALA A 95 -11.31 -6.38 -8.13
CA ALA A 95 -10.36 -5.61 -8.91
C ALA A 95 -9.93 -6.36 -10.19
N ASP A 96 -9.83 -5.58 -11.27
CA ASP A 96 -9.12 -5.94 -12.49
C ASP A 96 -7.70 -5.40 -12.37
N ILE A 97 -6.68 -6.26 -12.35
CA ILE A 97 -5.32 -5.87 -12.05
C ILE A 97 -4.38 -6.31 -13.16
N TYR A 98 -3.58 -5.37 -13.68
CA TYR A 98 -2.37 -5.67 -14.44
C TYR A 98 -1.16 -5.53 -13.51
N TYR A 99 -0.49 -6.64 -13.24
CA TYR A 99 0.63 -6.75 -12.32
C TYR A 99 1.87 -7.32 -13.00
N THR A 100 3.03 -7.01 -12.46
CA THR A 100 4.30 -7.56 -12.92
C THR A 100 5.00 -8.35 -11.81
N ASN A 101 5.58 -9.50 -12.15
CA ASN A 101 6.43 -10.28 -11.25
C ASN A 101 7.88 -9.76 -11.18
N GLU A 102 8.24 -8.77 -11.99
CA GLU A 102 9.55 -8.14 -11.96
C GLU A 102 9.74 -7.20 -10.74
N ILE A 103 8.64 -6.85 -10.07
CA ILE A 103 8.60 -6.17 -8.77
C ILE A 103 7.92 -7.13 -7.81
N ALA A 104 8.55 -7.39 -6.67
CA ALA A 104 8.06 -8.36 -5.71
C ALA A 104 6.66 -8.00 -5.17
N SER A 105 5.93 -9.02 -4.72
CA SER A 105 4.64 -8.87 -4.05
C SER A 105 4.80 -8.36 -2.60
N GLY A 106 3.67 -8.07 -1.95
CA GLY A 106 3.62 -7.72 -0.53
C GLY A 106 3.82 -6.24 -0.22
N TYR A 107 4.03 -5.39 -1.25
CA TYR A 107 4.21 -3.96 -1.05
C TYR A 107 2.91 -3.14 -1.06
N MET A 108 1.79 -3.77 -1.41
CA MET A 108 0.47 -3.15 -1.38
C MET A 108 -0.46 -3.95 -0.47
N GLU A 109 -0.96 -3.32 0.57
CA GLU A 109 -1.84 -3.93 1.57
C GLU A 109 -3.19 -4.39 1.00
N ASN A 110 -3.68 -3.70 -0.03
CA ASN A 110 -5.01 -3.95 -0.58
C ASN A 110 -5.11 -5.21 -1.44
N PHE A 111 -3.97 -5.79 -1.86
CA PHE A 111 -3.94 -6.91 -2.79
C PHE A 111 -3.15 -8.09 -2.22
N GLU A 112 -3.60 -8.59 -1.09
CA GLU A 112 -3.06 -9.84 -0.53
C GLU A 112 -3.18 -10.99 -1.54
N LYS A 113 -2.24 -11.93 -1.49
CA LYS A 113 -2.12 -13.07 -2.42
C LYS A 113 -1.84 -12.72 -3.88
N LEU A 114 -1.64 -11.45 -4.22
CA LEU A 114 -1.13 -11.11 -5.54
C LEU A 114 0.37 -11.49 -5.61
N THR A 115 0.77 -12.17 -6.68
CA THR A 115 2.14 -12.70 -6.83
C THR A 115 3.16 -11.68 -7.32
N GLY A 116 2.75 -10.45 -7.64
CA GLY A 116 3.59 -9.37 -8.12
C GLY A 116 3.06 -8.00 -7.70
N PHE A 117 3.62 -6.93 -8.29
CA PHE A 117 3.24 -5.56 -8.00
C PHE A 117 2.28 -5.01 -9.06
N PRO A 118 1.12 -4.47 -8.68
CA PRO A 118 0.15 -3.90 -9.61
C PRO A 118 0.66 -2.57 -10.18
N LEU A 119 0.64 -2.45 -11.51
CA LEU A 119 0.98 -1.21 -12.20
C LEU A 119 -0.26 -0.48 -12.77
N LYS A 120 -1.36 -1.20 -12.95
CA LYS A 120 -2.66 -0.65 -13.33
C LYS A 120 -3.77 -1.50 -12.73
N TYR A 121 -4.78 -0.89 -12.14
CA TYR A 121 -5.93 -1.62 -11.62
C TYR A 121 -7.17 -0.75 -11.52
N THR A 122 -8.33 -1.39 -11.61
CA THR A 122 -9.62 -0.81 -11.28
C THR A 122 -10.18 -1.59 -10.10
N LEU A 123 -10.40 -0.92 -8.98
CA LEU A 123 -10.95 -1.49 -7.76
C LEU A 123 -12.38 -1.01 -7.55
N VAL A 124 -13.29 -1.94 -7.32
CA VAL A 124 -14.66 -1.67 -6.88
C VAL A 124 -14.79 -2.14 -5.44
N SER A 125 -15.09 -1.24 -4.53
CA SER A 125 -15.29 -1.53 -3.11
C SER A 125 -16.43 -0.66 -2.56
N SER A 126 -17.38 -1.27 -1.86
CA SER A 126 -18.55 -0.59 -1.30
C SER A 126 -19.33 0.26 -2.35
N GLY A 127 -19.41 -0.24 -3.59
CA GLY A 127 -20.07 0.44 -4.69
C GLY A 127 -19.29 1.63 -5.30
N ILE A 128 -18.09 1.89 -4.84
CA ILE A 128 -17.20 2.93 -5.38
C ILE A 128 -16.18 2.28 -6.30
N GLU A 129 -16.14 2.73 -7.55
CA GLU A 129 -15.11 2.35 -8.52
C GLU A 129 -13.97 3.36 -8.50
N SER A 130 -12.74 2.86 -8.48
CA SER A 130 -11.52 3.68 -8.49
C SER A 130 -10.49 3.04 -9.42
N THR A 131 -10.00 3.80 -10.38
CA THR A 131 -8.94 3.36 -11.30
C THR A 131 -7.63 4.03 -10.95
N TYR A 132 -6.58 3.21 -10.89
CA TYR A 132 -5.20 3.62 -10.67
C TYR A 132 -4.33 3.10 -11.79
N GLU A 133 -3.44 3.96 -12.27
CA GLU A 133 -2.46 3.61 -13.28
C GLU A 133 -1.13 4.26 -12.94
N SER A 134 -0.04 3.50 -13.08
CA SER A 134 1.31 4.03 -12.93
C SER A 134 1.58 5.06 -14.02
N ILE A 135 1.99 6.25 -13.62
CA ILE A 135 2.36 7.34 -14.54
C ILE A 135 3.88 7.39 -14.79
N HIS A 136 4.64 6.75 -13.94
CA HIS A 136 6.10 6.69 -14.04
C HIS A 136 6.66 5.54 -13.19
N VAL A 137 7.56 4.75 -13.78
CA VAL A 137 8.30 3.68 -13.08
C VAL A 137 9.77 3.75 -13.45
N THR A 138 10.66 3.81 -12.46
CA THR A 138 12.11 3.82 -12.68
C THR A 138 12.84 2.84 -11.78
N ARG A 139 13.84 2.16 -12.34
CA ARG A 139 14.81 1.37 -11.58
C ARG A 139 16.01 2.26 -11.24
N LYS A 140 16.24 2.52 -9.95
CA LYS A 140 17.41 3.27 -9.46
C LYS A 140 17.81 2.81 -8.07
N LYS A 141 19.09 2.99 -7.74
CA LYS A 141 19.56 2.80 -6.35
C LYS A 141 18.98 3.89 -5.47
N LEU A 142 18.35 3.51 -4.37
CA LEU A 142 17.79 4.40 -3.38
C LEU A 142 18.73 4.53 -2.18
N ASN A 143 18.76 5.72 -1.58
CA ASN A 143 19.49 5.92 -0.33
C ASN A 143 18.71 5.25 0.82
N PRO A 144 19.33 4.33 1.60
CA PRO A 144 18.63 3.65 2.69
C PRO A 144 18.06 4.59 3.77
N SER A 145 18.58 5.81 3.89
CA SER A 145 18.08 6.77 4.88
C SER A 145 16.63 7.20 4.64
N ILE A 146 16.13 7.10 3.42
CA ILE A 146 14.73 7.46 3.12
C ILE A 146 13.72 6.50 3.77
N PHE A 147 14.15 5.30 4.16
CA PHE A 147 13.33 4.31 4.86
C PHE A 147 13.40 4.43 6.38
N LYS A 148 14.06 5.47 6.90
CA LYS A 148 14.18 5.73 8.34
C LYS A 148 13.38 6.95 8.73
N ILE A 149 12.89 6.95 9.96
CA ILE A 149 12.24 8.10 10.59
C ILE A 149 13.30 8.96 11.25
N ASP A 150 13.12 10.28 11.26
CA ASP A 150 13.97 11.17 12.03
C ASP A 150 13.84 10.82 13.53
N LYS A 151 14.97 10.68 14.21
CA LYS A 151 15.01 10.37 15.64
C LYS A 151 14.30 11.40 16.53
N LYS A 152 14.07 12.60 15.99
CA LYS A 152 13.37 13.69 16.69
C LYS A 152 11.85 13.60 16.53
N THR A 153 11.33 12.80 15.57
CA THR A 153 9.88 12.64 15.35
C THR A 153 9.29 11.85 16.52
N PRO A 154 8.33 12.40 17.27
CA PRO A 154 7.63 11.67 18.32
C PRO A 154 6.97 10.42 17.73
N MET A 155 7.15 9.29 18.39
CA MET A 155 6.61 8.00 17.97
C MET A 155 5.64 7.47 19.01
N TYR A 156 4.48 7.03 18.55
CA TYR A 156 3.40 6.48 19.34
C TYR A 156 3.01 5.10 18.82
N THR A 157 2.61 4.22 19.71
CA THR A 157 1.82 3.06 19.33
C THR A 157 0.43 3.49 18.89
N PHE A 158 -0.29 2.61 18.19
CA PHE A 158 -1.66 2.92 17.77
C PHE A 158 -2.59 3.18 18.97
N GLU A 159 -2.42 2.45 20.07
CA GLU A 159 -3.23 2.63 21.28
C GLU A 159 -2.93 3.95 22.01
N GLU A 160 -1.65 4.33 22.09
CA GLU A 160 -1.28 5.64 22.66
C GLU A 160 -1.86 6.78 21.83
N PHE A 161 -1.77 6.67 20.49
CA PHE A 161 -2.35 7.66 19.59
C PHE A 161 -3.87 7.78 19.77
N LYS A 162 -4.60 6.66 19.82
CA LYS A 162 -6.06 6.68 20.11
C LYS A 162 -6.38 7.39 21.41
N SER A 163 -5.60 7.12 22.46
CA SER A 163 -5.78 7.76 23.77
C SER A 163 -5.55 9.28 23.73
N LEU A 164 -4.63 9.75 22.89
CA LEU A 164 -4.39 11.19 22.69
C LEU A 164 -5.54 11.88 21.96
N MET A 165 -6.15 11.20 20.98
CA MET A 165 -7.26 11.75 20.18
C MET A 165 -8.62 11.72 20.89
N SER A 166 -8.71 10.99 22.01
CA SER A 166 -9.95 10.83 22.79
C SER A 166 -10.07 11.86 23.94
N LYS A 167 -9.08 12.73 24.10
CA LYS A 167 -9.04 13.83 25.08
C LYS A 167 -9.43 15.15 24.43
#